data_ac7d4e31037d80dd5343a41f1d4360ba
#
_entry.id   ac7d4e31037d80dd5343a41f1d4360ba
#
_cell.length_a   1.000
_cell.length_b   1.000
_cell.length_c   1.000
_cell.angle_alpha   90.00
_cell.angle_beta   90.00
_cell.angle_gamma   90.00
#
_symmetry.space_group_name_H-M   'P 1'
#
loop_
_entity.id
_entity.type
_entity.pdbx_description
1 polymer ?
#
loop_
_entity_poly.entity_id
_entity_poly.type
_entity_poly.pdbx_seq_one_letter_code
_entity_poly.pdbx_strand_id
1 'polypeptide(L)'
;MKTRGGWALPVLALGFLALAAAPAIAQDECAACHEDVVKGFAKSSHGRTFAADKDYQGSSCTSCHTGAKEHAEAGGDKKPLSLSLGAAPQANASCLSCHAGHGKTALWEGSAHQLAGLKCASCHDVHNLHIGTPEQAKTLPGASPTTKKCLECHGDLRPALQARSTHPMRDGQMDCASCHNPHGTTGEKLIAQGSVNELCYKCHQNLRGPFLWEHSPVREDCLSCHRAHGSNYPQMLQARVTQLCQSCHQQGRHQTIPGVPASIWQGNKACLNCHMQIHGSNHPSGPLFQR
;
A
#
# COMPACT_ATOMS: atom_id res chain seq x y z
N MET A 1 60.40 10.30 -67.72
CA MET A 1 60.78 10.14 -66.26
C MET A 1 59.70 9.37 -65.57
N LYS A 2 60.09 8.27 -64.94
CA LYS A 2 59.14 7.25 -64.35
C LYS A 2 58.64 7.65 -62.98
N THR A 3 57.33 7.71 -62.78
CA THR A 3 56.70 7.78 -61.42
C THR A 3 56.15 6.42 -61.04
N ARG A 4 56.66 5.90 -59.96
CA ARG A 4 56.24 4.63 -59.38
C ARG A 4 54.97 4.81 -58.59
N GLY A 5 53.89 4.06 -58.88
CA GLY A 5 52.70 3.95 -58.11
C GLY A 5 52.93 3.01 -56.94
N GLY A 6 52.63 3.50 -55.72
CA GLY A 6 52.58 2.68 -54.48
C GLY A 6 51.15 2.14 -54.26
N TRP A 7 51.04 0.84 -54.18
CA TRP A 7 49.79 0.17 -53.80
C TRP A 7 49.74 0.10 -52.32
N ALA A 8 48.78 0.80 -51.72
CA ALA A 8 48.46 0.65 -50.28
C ALA A 8 47.37 -0.41 -50.12
N LEU A 9 47.66 -1.47 -49.39
CA LEU A 9 46.75 -2.49 -49.02
C LEU A 9 45.89 -1.98 -47.80
N PRO A 10 44.57 -2.17 -47.82
CA PRO A 10 43.75 -1.83 -46.63
C PRO A 10 43.93 -2.90 -45.56
N VAL A 11 44.35 -2.46 -44.37
CA VAL A 11 44.34 -3.29 -43.14
C VAL A 11 42.91 -3.37 -42.67
N LEU A 12 42.30 -4.54 -42.83
CA LEU A 12 41.03 -4.89 -42.19
C LEU A 12 41.26 -5.03 -40.68
N ALA A 13 40.87 -4.02 -39.90
CA ALA A 13 40.78 -4.13 -38.46
C ALA A 13 39.55 -5.00 -38.10
N LEU A 14 39.79 -6.26 -37.78
CA LEU A 14 38.78 -7.09 -37.11
C LEU A 14 38.55 -6.52 -35.71
N GLY A 15 37.46 -5.76 -35.55
CA GLY A 15 36.95 -5.37 -34.25
C GLY A 15 36.46 -6.60 -33.50
N PHE A 16 37.21 -7.06 -32.51
CA PHE A 16 36.72 -7.97 -31.51
C PHE A 16 35.65 -7.25 -30.70
N LEU A 17 34.36 -7.53 -30.98
CA LEU A 17 33.28 -7.23 -30.07
C LEU A 17 33.50 -8.13 -28.85
N ALA A 18 34.12 -7.57 -27.81
CA ALA A 18 34.07 -8.19 -26.49
C ALA A 18 32.61 -8.13 -26.04
N LEU A 19 31.87 -9.25 -26.18
CA LEU A 19 30.66 -9.46 -25.41
C LEU A 19 31.10 -9.42 -23.94
N ALA A 20 30.79 -8.31 -23.28
CA ALA A 20 30.85 -8.26 -21.83
C ALA A 20 29.89 -9.33 -21.32
N ALA A 21 30.43 -10.45 -20.87
CA ALA A 21 29.66 -11.44 -20.11
C ALA A 21 29.08 -10.71 -18.90
N ALA A 22 27.74 -10.64 -18.81
CA ALA A 22 27.08 -10.21 -17.59
C ALA A 22 27.68 -11.01 -16.43
N PRO A 23 27.98 -10.38 -15.28
CA PRO A 23 28.51 -11.12 -14.14
C PRO A 23 27.56 -12.26 -13.82
N ALA A 24 28.02 -13.48 -13.98
CA ALA A 24 27.29 -14.66 -13.55
C ALA A 24 27.13 -14.54 -12.04
N ILE A 25 25.93 -14.21 -11.59
CA ILE A 25 25.54 -14.41 -10.19
C ILE A 25 25.85 -15.89 -9.94
N ALA A 26 26.50 -16.22 -8.82
CA ALA A 26 26.78 -17.59 -8.41
C ALA A 26 25.47 -18.36 -8.14
N GLN A 27 24.73 -18.66 -9.20
CA GLN A 27 23.41 -19.32 -9.21
C GLN A 27 23.51 -20.76 -9.69
N ASP A 28 24.64 -21.14 -10.27
CA ASP A 28 24.76 -22.40 -11.00
C ASP A 28 24.61 -23.62 -10.10
N GLU A 29 25.12 -23.57 -8.87
CA GLU A 29 25.00 -24.68 -7.92
C GLU A 29 23.55 -24.88 -7.46
N CYS A 30 22.80 -23.81 -7.19
CA CYS A 30 21.40 -23.88 -6.75
C CYS A 30 20.47 -24.25 -7.91
N ALA A 31 20.76 -23.78 -9.12
CA ALA A 31 19.97 -24.00 -10.32
C ALA A 31 19.89 -25.48 -10.71
N ALA A 32 20.90 -26.28 -10.38
CA ALA A 32 20.91 -27.70 -10.67
C ALA A 32 19.72 -28.47 -10.07
N CYS A 33 19.20 -28.00 -8.90
CA CYS A 33 18.05 -28.62 -8.23
C CYS A 33 16.84 -27.68 -8.16
N HIS A 34 17.04 -26.37 -8.22
CA HIS A 34 16.00 -25.34 -8.01
C HIS A 34 15.82 -24.41 -9.23
N GLU A 35 15.86 -24.97 -10.45
CA GLU A 35 15.87 -24.22 -11.71
C GLU A 35 14.72 -23.21 -11.82
N ASP A 36 13.48 -23.61 -11.48
CA ASP A 36 12.30 -22.74 -11.61
C ASP A 36 12.35 -21.59 -10.59
N VAL A 37 12.85 -21.84 -9.38
CA VAL A 37 13.01 -20.81 -8.34
C VAL A 37 14.06 -19.79 -8.77
N VAL A 38 15.18 -20.23 -9.32
CA VAL A 38 16.25 -19.35 -9.83
C VAL A 38 15.75 -18.50 -11.00
N LYS A 39 15.02 -19.10 -11.94
CA LYS A 39 14.38 -18.37 -13.05
C LYS A 39 13.36 -17.33 -12.57
N GLY A 40 12.56 -17.67 -11.55
CA GLY A 40 11.61 -16.76 -10.92
C GLY A 40 12.32 -15.61 -10.22
N PHE A 41 13.33 -15.93 -9.41
CA PHE A 41 14.14 -14.94 -8.70
C PHE A 41 14.82 -13.94 -9.64
N ALA A 42 15.42 -14.39 -10.73
CA ALA A 42 16.06 -13.52 -11.71
C ALA A 42 15.12 -12.46 -12.30
N LYS A 43 13.82 -12.73 -12.36
CA LYS A 43 12.77 -11.79 -12.80
C LYS A 43 12.25 -10.91 -11.67
N SER A 44 12.53 -11.23 -10.42
CA SER A 44 12.09 -10.47 -9.25
C SER A 44 12.82 -9.13 -9.12
N SER A 45 12.33 -8.25 -8.24
CA SER A 45 13.02 -6.99 -7.94
C SER A 45 14.40 -7.23 -7.35
N HIS A 46 14.52 -8.18 -6.42
CA HIS A 46 15.81 -8.56 -5.83
C HIS A 46 16.79 -9.09 -6.86
N GLY A 47 16.34 -10.03 -7.71
CA GLY A 47 17.20 -10.59 -8.73
C GLY A 47 17.73 -9.54 -9.71
N ARG A 48 16.87 -8.62 -10.14
CA ARG A 48 17.29 -7.50 -11.00
C ARG A 48 18.26 -6.54 -10.30
N THR A 49 17.99 -6.21 -9.01
CA THR A 49 18.89 -5.34 -8.25
C THR A 49 20.23 -5.99 -8.01
N PHE A 50 20.27 -7.26 -7.62
CA PHE A 50 21.53 -7.99 -7.40
C PHE A 50 22.37 -8.14 -8.69
N ALA A 51 21.71 -8.21 -9.84
CA ALA A 51 22.39 -8.25 -11.13
C ALA A 51 22.94 -6.90 -11.57
N ALA A 52 22.25 -5.79 -11.27
CA ALA A 52 22.54 -4.46 -11.80
C ALA A 52 23.38 -3.59 -10.85
N ASP A 53 23.22 -3.74 -9.55
CA ASP A 53 23.84 -2.87 -8.55
C ASP A 53 25.15 -3.50 -8.03
N LYS A 54 26.26 -2.77 -8.21
CA LYS A 54 27.59 -3.20 -7.78
C LYS A 54 27.71 -3.42 -6.27
N ASP A 55 26.91 -2.71 -5.47
CA ASP A 55 26.93 -2.83 -4.01
C ASP A 55 26.31 -4.16 -3.54
N TYR A 56 25.51 -4.79 -4.40
CA TYR A 56 24.90 -6.09 -4.18
C TYR A 56 25.46 -7.20 -5.07
N GLN A 57 26.50 -6.91 -5.88
CA GLN A 57 27.19 -7.93 -6.66
C GLN A 57 27.81 -8.99 -5.73
N GLY A 58 27.52 -10.26 -6.03
CA GLY A 58 27.93 -11.39 -5.19
C GLY A 58 26.90 -11.79 -4.14
N SER A 59 25.80 -11.04 -3.97
CA SER A 59 24.65 -11.51 -3.20
C SER A 59 24.02 -12.71 -3.91
N SER A 60 23.74 -13.75 -3.15
CA SER A 60 23.25 -15.02 -3.66
C SER A 60 22.11 -15.55 -2.78
N CYS A 61 21.65 -16.74 -3.10
CA CYS A 61 20.65 -17.46 -2.29
C CYS A 61 21.04 -17.54 -0.81
N THR A 62 22.34 -17.71 -0.54
CA THR A 62 22.89 -17.79 0.82
C THR A 62 22.79 -16.47 1.61
N SER A 63 22.64 -15.33 0.96
CA SER A 63 22.45 -14.04 1.64
C SER A 63 21.12 -13.99 2.41
N CYS A 64 20.12 -14.74 1.96
CA CYS A 64 18.81 -14.84 2.59
C CYS A 64 18.58 -16.18 3.27
N HIS A 65 19.07 -17.29 2.68
CA HIS A 65 18.89 -18.65 3.16
C HIS A 65 20.12 -19.12 3.94
N THR A 66 20.17 -18.82 5.23
CA THR A 66 21.23 -19.30 6.13
C THR A 66 21.24 -20.83 6.12
N GLY A 67 22.44 -21.44 5.97
CA GLY A 67 22.61 -22.88 5.87
C GLY A 67 22.39 -23.46 4.46
N ALA A 68 22.18 -22.60 3.46
CA ALA A 68 21.99 -23.09 2.07
C ALA A 68 23.27 -23.70 1.47
N LYS A 69 24.44 -23.24 1.92
CA LYS A 69 25.72 -23.82 1.49
C LYS A 69 25.86 -25.25 2.01
N GLU A 70 25.64 -25.46 3.30
CA GLU A 70 25.69 -26.77 3.94
C GLU A 70 24.62 -27.73 3.39
N HIS A 71 23.46 -27.15 2.96
CA HIS A 71 22.42 -27.90 2.26
C HIS A 71 22.91 -28.43 0.91
N ALA A 72 23.54 -27.57 0.09
CA ALA A 72 24.06 -27.94 -1.21
C ALA A 72 25.21 -28.98 -1.08
N GLU A 73 26.14 -28.75 -0.16
CA GLU A 73 27.26 -29.70 0.12
C GLU A 73 26.79 -31.06 0.62
N ALA A 74 25.65 -31.11 1.32
CA ALA A 74 25.04 -32.36 1.80
C ALA A 74 24.07 -33.00 0.78
N GLY A 75 24.04 -32.51 -0.46
CA GLY A 75 23.16 -33.09 -1.49
C GLY A 75 21.66 -32.91 -1.19
N GLY A 76 21.27 -31.96 -0.34
CA GLY A 76 19.89 -31.71 0.01
C GLY A 76 19.42 -32.23 1.38
N ASP A 77 20.22 -33.07 2.06
CA ASP A 77 19.82 -33.72 3.32
C ASP A 77 19.66 -32.70 4.48
N LYS A 78 20.48 -31.66 4.52
CA LYS A 78 20.36 -30.57 5.51
C LYS A 78 19.42 -29.47 5.00
N LYS A 79 18.39 -29.13 5.77
CA LYS A 79 17.46 -28.07 5.38
C LYS A 79 18.00 -26.69 5.79
N PRO A 80 18.07 -25.70 4.86
CA PRO A 80 18.42 -24.34 5.19
C PRO A 80 17.28 -23.65 5.94
N LEU A 81 17.54 -22.43 6.46
CA LEU A 81 16.49 -21.60 7.07
C LEU A 81 15.37 -21.35 6.05
N SER A 82 14.18 -21.82 6.38
CA SER A 82 12.97 -21.51 5.63
C SER A 82 12.39 -20.19 6.12
N LEU A 83 12.31 -19.18 5.24
CA LEU A 83 11.75 -17.88 5.58
C LEU A 83 10.22 -17.92 5.73
N SER A 84 9.58 -18.94 5.20
CA SER A 84 8.13 -19.15 5.34
C SER A 84 7.76 -20.06 6.52
N LEU A 85 8.57 -21.10 6.80
CA LEU A 85 8.30 -22.11 7.83
C LEU A 85 9.07 -21.86 9.14
N GLY A 86 10.22 -21.18 9.09
CA GLY A 86 11.04 -20.85 10.25
C GLY A 86 10.35 -19.92 11.24
N ALA A 87 10.90 -19.77 12.44
CA ALA A 87 10.41 -18.82 13.43
C ALA A 87 10.52 -17.37 12.92
N ALA A 88 9.52 -16.53 13.26
CA ALA A 88 9.41 -15.19 12.73
C ALA A 88 10.66 -14.31 12.99
N PRO A 89 11.27 -14.30 14.19
CA PRO A 89 12.44 -13.46 14.43
C PRO A 89 13.61 -13.78 13.50
N GLN A 90 13.95 -15.07 13.34
CA GLN A 90 15.07 -15.49 12.49
C GLN A 90 14.77 -15.24 10.99
N ALA A 91 13.55 -15.54 10.55
CA ALA A 91 13.13 -15.30 9.18
C ALA A 91 13.13 -13.80 8.83
N ASN A 92 12.67 -12.96 9.74
CA ASN A 92 12.63 -11.52 9.55
C ASN A 92 14.04 -10.90 9.59
N ALA A 93 14.94 -11.41 10.42
CA ALA A 93 16.32 -10.92 10.51
C ALA A 93 17.04 -10.97 9.16
N SER A 94 16.81 -12.00 8.34
CA SER A 94 17.36 -12.08 6.99
C SER A 94 16.94 -10.92 6.08
N CYS A 95 15.70 -10.47 6.20
CA CYS A 95 15.20 -9.32 5.43
C CYS A 95 15.67 -7.99 6.03
N LEU A 96 15.63 -7.87 7.36
CA LEU A 96 15.95 -6.65 8.08
C LEU A 96 17.45 -6.31 8.05
N SER A 97 18.32 -7.26 7.73
CA SER A 97 19.75 -6.98 7.52
C SER A 97 19.99 -5.89 6.45
N CYS A 98 19.10 -5.79 5.47
CA CYS A 98 19.12 -4.74 4.45
C CYS A 98 17.97 -3.73 4.59
N HIS A 99 16.79 -4.17 5.05
CA HIS A 99 15.57 -3.38 5.03
C HIS A 99 15.24 -2.63 6.33
N ALA A 100 15.99 -2.79 7.41
CA ALA A 100 15.71 -2.12 8.69
C ALA A 100 15.71 -0.58 8.62
N GLY A 101 16.55 -0.01 7.75
CA GLY A 101 16.69 1.46 7.61
C GLY A 101 15.77 2.11 6.60
N HIS A 102 14.94 1.36 5.89
CA HIS A 102 14.04 1.93 4.88
C HIS A 102 12.85 2.63 5.52
N GLY A 103 12.47 3.81 5.01
CA GLY A 103 11.43 4.64 5.61
C GLY A 103 10.08 3.95 5.81
N LYS A 104 9.71 2.97 4.96
CA LYS A 104 8.46 2.20 5.13
C LYS A 104 8.55 1.10 6.18
N THR A 105 9.74 0.55 6.44
CA THR A 105 9.98 -0.56 7.38
C THR A 105 10.61 -0.11 8.69
N ALA A 106 10.97 1.16 8.82
CA ALA A 106 11.67 1.71 9.97
C ALA A 106 10.94 1.49 11.31
N LEU A 107 9.63 1.34 11.28
CA LEU A 107 8.78 1.11 12.46
C LEU A 107 8.25 -0.33 12.52
N TRP A 108 8.90 -1.28 11.85
CA TRP A 108 8.51 -2.68 11.89
C TRP A 108 8.57 -3.26 13.31
N GLU A 109 9.67 -2.99 14.00
CA GLU A 109 9.84 -3.46 15.37
C GLU A 109 8.83 -2.79 16.30
N GLY A 110 8.08 -3.60 17.03
CA GLY A 110 6.97 -3.14 17.87
C GLY A 110 5.66 -2.89 17.11
N SER A 111 5.62 -3.08 15.79
CA SER A 111 4.36 -2.94 15.02
C SER A 111 3.36 -4.05 15.35
N ALA A 112 2.08 -3.78 15.12
CA ALA A 112 1.02 -4.75 15.38
C ALA A 112 1.24 -6.09 14.64
N HIS A 113 1.73 -6.05 13.40
CA HIS A 113 2.01 -7.25 12.63
C HIS A 113 3.23 -8.01 13.15
N GLN A 114 4.28 -7.30 13.56
CA GLN A 114 5.46 -7.94 14.17
C GLN A 114 5.09 -8.60 15.51
N LEU A 115 4.34 -7.91 16.36
CA LEU A 115 3.86 -8.43 17.65
C LEU A 115 2.91 -9.62 17.49
N ALA A 116 2.15 -9.67 16.40
CA ALA A 116 1.34 -10.83 16.03
C ALA A 116 2.15 -12.01 15.46
N GLY A 117 3.50 -11.90 15.40
CA GLY A 117 4.38 -12.94 14.93
C GLY A 117 4.39 -13.14 13.41
N LEU A 118 3.96 -12.15 12.63
CA LEU A 118 4.00 -12.24 11.18
C LEU A 118 5.45 -12.17 10.67
N LYS A 119 5.66 -12.86 9.56
CA LYS A 119 6.92 -12.87 8.81
C LYS A 119 6.79 -11.98 7.59
N CYS A 120 7.90 -11.38 7.15
CA CYS A 120 7.94 -10.67 5.88
C CYS A 120 7.40 -11.54 4.73
N ALA A 121 7.79 -12.83 4.71
CA ALA A 121 7.33 -13.82 3.75
C ALA A 121 5.84 -14.18 3.87
N SER A 122 5.13 -13.77 4.94
CA SER A 122 3.68 -13.95 5.02
C SER A 122 2.93 -13.08 4.01
N CYS A 123 3.54 -11.96 3.61
CA CYS A 123 2.98 -11.00 2.66
C CYS A 123 3.79 -10.89 1.37
N HIS A 124 5.12 -11.05 1.44
CA HIS A 124 6.04 -10.87 0.32
C HIS A 124 6.55 -12.21 -0.19
N ASP A 125 6.45 -12.42 -1.49
CA ASP A 125 7.13 -13.49 -2.22
C ASP A 125 8.27 -12.88 -3.03
N VAL A 126 9.51 -13.12 -2.58
CA VAL A 126 10.70 -12.54 -3.19
C VAL A 126 11.18 -13.31 -4.44
N HIS A 127 10.69 -14.53 -4.65
CA HIS A 127 11.01 -15.34 -5.80
C HIS A 127 10.06 -15.11 -6.98
N ASN A 128 8.86 -14.61 -6.73
CA ASN A 128 7.85 -14.35 -7.73
C ASN A 128 7.39 -12.90 -7.71
N LEU A 129 7.04 -12.37 -8.88
CA LEU A 129 6.52 -11.01 -9.01
C LEU A 129 5.04 -10.88 -8.59
N HIS A 130 4.38 -11.99 -8.29
CA HIS A 130 2.95 -12.02 -8.05
C HIS A 130 2.63 -12.10 -6.55
N ILE A 131 2.05 -11.03 -6.04
CA ILE A 131 1.35 -11.03 -4.75
C ILE A 131 -0.06 -11.55 -5.01
N GLY A 132 -0.37 -12.73 -4.46
CA GLY A 132 -1.70 -13.33 -4.55
C GLY A 132 -1.81 -14.57 -5.45
N THR A 133 -2.71 -15.47 -5.07
CA THR A 133 -3.03 -16.69 -5.84
C THR A 133 -4.17 -16.46 -6.81
N PRO A 134 -4.33 -17.30 -7.87
CA PRO A 134 -5.49 -17.23 -8.77
C PRO A 134 -6.84 -17.33 -8.06
N GLU A 135 -6.93 -18.02 -6.94
CA GLU A 135 -8.16 -18.16 -6.15
C GLU A 135 -8.56 -16.82 -5.49
N GLN A 136 -7.58 -16.06 -5.01
CA GLN A 136 -7.80 -14.72 -4.45
C GLN A 136 -8.32 -13.72 -5.49
N ALA A 137 -7.97 -13.95 -6.76
CA ALA A 137 -8.49 -13.13 -7.88
C ALA A 137 -10.01 -13.19 -8.02
N LYS A 138 -10.65 -14.29 -7.59
CA LYS A 138 -12.10 -14.50 -7.71
C LYS A 138 -12.92 -13.72 -6.69
N THR A 139 -12.37 -13.40 -5.51
CA THR A 139 -13.13 -12.79 -4.40
C THR A 139 -13.40 -11.30 -4.58
N LEU A 140 -12.49 -10.58 -5.22
CA LEU A 140 -12.63 -9.16 -5.61
C LEU A 140 -11.88 -8.96 -6.94
N PRO A 141 -12.50 -9.25 -8.08
CA PRO A 141 -11.78 -9.38 -9.37
C PRO A 141 -10.96 -8.14 -9.76
N GLY A 142 -11.51 -6.94 -9.56
CA GLY A 142 -10.86 -5.68 -9.92
C GLY A 142 -9.87 -5.14 -8.88
N ALA A 143 -9.90 -5.67 -7.65
CA ALA A 143 -9.05 -5.14 -6.56
C ALA A 143 -7.56 -5.44 -6.80
N SER A 144 -6.71 -4.56 -6.26
CA SER A 144 -5.25 -4.70 -6.33
C SER A 144 -4.75 -5.98 -5.67
N PRO A 145 -3.57 -6.50 -6.06
CA PRO A 145 -2.94 -7.61 -5.37
C PRO A 145 -2.73 -7.35 -3.87
N THR A 146 -2.36 -6.12 -3.51
CA THR A 146 -2.20 -5.68 -2.10
C THR A 146 -3.50 -5.85 -1.32
N THR A 147 -4.62 -5.37 -1.86
CA THR A 147 -5.94 -5.52 -1.21
C THR A 147 -6.29 -6.99 -1.02
N LYS A 148 -6.10 -7.81 -2.05
CA LYS A 148 -6.36 -9.26 -1.98
C LYS A 148 -5.53 -9.93 -0.89
N LYS A 149 -4.25 -9.59 -0.79
CA LYS A 149 -3.34 -10.13 0.22
C LYS A 149 -3.76 -9.77 1.64
N CYS A 150 -4.11 -8.52 1.89
CA CYS A 150 -4.59 -8.09 3.20
C CYS A 150 -5.88 -8.84 3.61
N LEU A 151 -6.79 -9.06 2.67
CA LEU A 151 -8.07 -9.74 2.91
C LEU A 151 -7.96 -11.25 3.19
N GLU A 152 -6.79 -11.85 3.09
CA GLU A 152 -6.57 -13.24 3.53
C GLU A 152 -6.79 -13.36 5.04
N CYS A 153 -6.35 -12.35 5.80
CA CYS A 153 -6.49 -12.30 7.26
C CYS A 153 -7.60 -11.32 7.70
N HIS A 154 -7.75 -10.16 7.02
CA HIS A 154 -8.74 -9.13 7.31
C HIS A 154 -10.03 -9.33 6.51
N GLY A 155 -10.54 -10.56 6.47
CA GLY A 155 -11.72 -10.95 5.70
C GLY A 155 -13.02 -10.28 6.15
N ASP A 156 -13.09 -9.84 7.40
CA ASP A 156 -14.19 -9.10 8.00
C ASP A 156 -14.45 -7.74 7.33
N LEU A 157 -13.45 -7.18 6.65
CA LEU A 157 -13.59 -5.91 5.91
C LEU A 157 -14.28 -6.08 4.54
N ARG A 158 -14.38 -7.29 4.00
CA ARG A 158 -14.98 -7.54 2.68
C ARG A 158 -16.38 -6.96 2.50
N PRO A 159 -17.33 -7.11 3.45
CA PRO A 159 -18.66 -6.52 3.30
C PRO A 159 -18.62 -5.00 3.18
N ALA A 160 -17.75 -4.32 3.94
CA ALA A 160 -17.61 -2.87 3.87
C ALA A 160 -17.07 -2.41 2.51
N LEU A 161 -16.06 -3.11 1.97
CA LEU A 161 -15.50 -2.82 0.65
C LEU A 161 -16.48 -3.10 -0.50
N GLN A 162 -17.54 -3.89 -0.27
CA GLN A 162 -18.60 -4.17 -1.23
C GLN A 162 -19.84 -3.30 -1.02
N ALA A 163 -19.85 -2.43 -0.02
CA ALA A 163 -20.97 -1.55 0.26
C ALA A 163 -21.23 -0.57 -0.90
N ARG A 164 -22.42 0.05 -0.89
CA ARG A 164 -22.87 0.95 -1.97
C ARG A 164 -21.94 2.16 -2.19
N SER A 165 -21.37 2.67 -1.14
CA SER A 165 -20.48 3.84 -1.16
C SER A 165 -19.13 3.45 -0.56
N THR A 166 -18.09 3.43 -1.37
CA THR A 166 -16.73 3.05 -1.00
C THR A 166 -15.71 3.89 -1.76
N HIS A 167 -14.48 3.93 -1.26
CA HIS A 167 -13.35 4.33 -2.10
C HIS A 167 -13.14 3.30 -3.24
N PRO A 168 -12.46 3.66 -4.33
CA PRO A 168 -12.31 2.81 -5.52
C PRO A 168 -11.32 1.66 -5.31
N MET A 169 -11.52 0.90 -4.22
CA MET A 169 -10.73 -0.27 -3.84
C MET A 169 -11.03 -1.48 -4.74
N ARG A 170 -12.29 -1.58 -5.20
CA ARG A 170 -12.73 -2.68 -6.07
C ARG A 170 -12.16 -2.61 -7.47
N ASP A 171 -11.80 -1.42 -7.91
CA ASP A 171 -11.30 -1.15 -9.26
C ASP A 171 -9.76 -1.05 -9.28
N GLY A 172 -9.11 -1.32 -8.14
CA GLY A 172 -7.66 -1.30 -8.01
C GLY A 172 -7.02 0.09 -8.07
N GLN A 173 -7.82 1.18 -8.11
CA GLN A 173 -7.30 2.55 -8.10
C GLN A 173 -6.76 2.95 -6.74
N MET A 174 -7.26 2.35 -5.68
CA MET A 174 -6.73 2.45 -4.33
C MET A 174 -6.56 1.05 -3.74
N ASP A 175 -5.74 0.95 -2.71
CA ASP A 175 -5.55 -0.28 -1.93
C ASP A 175 -5.37 0.04 -0.44
N CYS A 176 -5.24 -1.01 0.38
CA CYS A 176 -5.07 -0.84 1.81
C CYS A 176 -3.82 -0.01 2.15
N ALA A 177 -2.73 -0.17 1.38
CA ALA A 177 -1.49 0.58 1.59
C ALA A 177 -1.57 2.06 1.18
N SER A 178 -2.65 2.48 0.50
CA SER A 178 -2.91 3.90 0.24
C SER A 178 -3.18 4.68 1.53
N CYS A 179 -3.68 3.99 2.57
CA CYS A 179 -4.04 4.57 3.85
C CYS A 179 -3.25 3.99 5.04
N HIS A 180 -2.81 2.74 4.94
CA HIS A 180 -2.12 2.03 6.02
C HIS A 180 -0.68 1.69 5.64
N ASN A 181 0.25 1.77 6.61
CA ASN A 181 1.56 1.15 6.46
C ASN A 181 1.63 -0.12 7.32
N PRO A 182 1.54 -1.31 6.71
CA PRO A 182 1.54 -2.57 7.44
C PRO A 182 2.82 -2.87 8.20
N HIS A 183 3.90 -2.16 7.89
CA HIS A 183 5.20 -2.32 8.55
C HIS A 183 5.34 -1.51 9.84
N GLY A 184 4.34 -0.70 10.20
CA GLY A 184 4.34 0.11 11.41
C GLY A 184 4.20 1.60 11.13
N THR A 185 3.57 2.29 12.07
CA THR A 185 3.39 3.75 12.07
C THR A 185 3.40 4.25 13.51
N THR A 186 3.52 5.55 13.68
CA THR A 186 3.34 6.21 14.99
C THR A 186 1.86 6.39 15.36
N GLY A 187 0.95 6.25 14.39
CA GLY A 187 -0.48 6.40 14.58
C GLY A 187 -1.17 5.08 14.91
N GLU A 188 -2.39 5.17 15.42
CA GLU A 188 -3.22 4.00 15.69
C GLU A 188 -3.60 3.28 14.40
N LYS A 189 -3.87 1.98 14.50
CA LYS A 189 -4.37 1.14 13.39
C LYS A 189 -3.52 1.21 12.12
N LEU A 190 -2.22 1.46 12.29
CA LEU A 190 -1.25 1.54 11.20
C LEU A 190 -1.59 2.61 10.14
N ILE A 191 -2.25 3.71 10.52
CA ILE A 191 -2.52 4.83 9.63
C ILE A 191 -1.21 5.48 9.20
N ALA A 192 -1.04 5.69 7.90
CA ALA A 192 0.22 6.19 7.30
C ALA A 192 0.50 7.68 7.56
N GLN A 193 -0.35 8.36 8.32
CA GLN A 193 -0.19 9.77 8.73
C GLN A 193 -0.39 9.91 10.23
N GLY A 194 -0.03 11.06 10.79
CA GLY A 194 -0.14 11.34 12.22
C GLY A 194 -1.57 11.39 12.77
N SER A 195 -2.56 11.60 11.90
CA SER A 195 -3.98 11.55 12.26
C SER A 195 -4.84 11.11 11.08
N VAL A 196 -6.10 10.74 11.37
CA VAL A 196 -7.12 10.43 10.35
C VAL A 196 -7.31 11.60 9.40
N ASN A 197 -7.45 12.80 9.93
CA ASN A 197 -7.70 14.00 9.12
C ASN A 197 -6.52 14.30 8.17
N GLU A 198 -5.28 14.22 8.65
CA GLU A 198 -4.10 14.39 7.80
C GLU A 198 -4.02 13.31 6.70
N LEU A 199 -4.45 12.10 6.99
CA LEU A 199 -4.55 11.05 5.99
C LEU A 199 -5.58 11.39 4.90
N CYS A 200 -6.78 11.82 5.31
CA CYS A 200 -7.85 12.19 4.37
C CYS A 200 -7.44 13.40 3.50
N TYR A 201 -6.78 14.37 4.08
CA TYR A 201 -6.33 15.59 3.39
C TYR A 201 -5.25 15.34 2.32
N LYS A 202 -4.60 14.19 2.29
CA LYS A 202 -3.69 13.85 1.17
C LYS A 202 -4.39 13.89 -0.19
N CYS A 203 -5.68 13.55 -0.22
CA CYS A 203 -6.49 13.56 -1.44
C CYS A 203 -7.61 14.59 -1.37
N HIS A 204 -8.21 14.83 -0.20
CA HIS A 204 -9.31 15.76 0.03
C HIS A 204 -8.82 17.13 0.53
N GLN A 205 -7.84 17.72 -0.15
CA GLN A 205 -7.16 18.95 0.25
C GLN A 205 -8.12 20.15 0.36
N ASN A 206 -9.17 20.18 -0.46
CA ASN A 206 -10.20 21.22 -0.45
C ASN A 206 -11.02 21.26 0.85
N LEU A 207 -10.94 20.21 1.68
CA LEU A 207 -11.65 20.13 2.97
C LEU A 207 -10.76 20.49 4.17
N ARG A 208 -9.48 20.79 3.93
CA ARG A 208 -8.50 21.03 5.00
C ARG A 208 -8.73 22.34 5.77
N GLY A 209 -9.20 23.36 5.10
CA GLY A 209 -9.22 24.69 5.68
C GLY A 209 -7.83 25.38 5.70
N PRO A 210 -7.60 26.40 6.52
CA PRO A 210 -8.57 26.96 7.49
C PRO A 210 -9.76 27.67 6.81
N PHE A 211 -10.93 27.54 7.44
CA PHE A 211 -12.12 28.26 7.02
C PHE A 211 -12.48 29.32 8.05
N LEU A 212 -13.18 30.40 7.63
CA LEU A 212 -13.70 31.40 8.57
C LEU A 212 -14.68 30.78 9.55
N TRP A 213 -15.47 29.84 9.07
CA TRP A 213 -16.47 29.11 9.84
C TRP A 213 -16.17 27.63 9.74
N GLU A 214 -15.70 27.06 10.83
CA GLU A 214 -15.35 25.65 10.92
C GLU A 214 -16.39 24.89 11.75
N HIS A 215 -16.72 23.68 11.30
CA HIS A 215 -17.55 22.76 12.06
C HIS A 215 -16.62 21.87 12.91
N SER A 216 -16.69 22.03 14.24
CA SER A 216 -15.76 21.37 15.16
C SER A 216 -15.55 19.87 14.91
N PRO A 217 -16.62 19.04 14.73
CA PRO A 217 -16.42 17.61 14.48
C PRO A 217 -15.62 17.32 13.21
N VAL A 218 -15.74 18.14 12.17
CA VAL A 218 -14.97 17.98 10.93
C VAL A 218 -13.48 18.23 11.17
N ARG A 219 -13.16 19.24 11.97
CA ARG A 219 -11.78 19.56 12.34
C ARG A 219 -11.17 18.49 13.26
N GLU A 220 -11.98 17.87 14.09
CA GLU A 220 -11.54 16.88 15.06
C GLU A 220 -11.28 15.50 14.42
N ASP A 221 -12.28 14.93 13.76
CA ASP A 221 -12.18 13.60 13.14
C ASP A 221 -13.21 13.42 12.00
N CYS A 222 -12.72 13.16 10.80
CA CYS A 222 -13.56 12.82 9.64
C CYS A 222 -14.42 11.57 9.91
N LEU A 223 -13.92 10.64 10.71
CA LEU A 223 -14.64 9.41 11.06
C LEU A 223 -15.79 9.62 12.04
N SER A 224 -15.97 10.80 12.61
CA SER A 224 -17.18 11.14 13.35
C SER A 224 -18.45 11.01 12.50
N CYS A 225 -18.31 11.22 11.17
CA CYS A 225 -19.42 11.16 10.20
C CYS A 225 -19.24 10.08 9.14
N HIS A 226 -18.01 9.72 8.77
CA HIS A 226 -17.71 8.83 7.67
C HIS A 226 -17.18 7.47 8.12
N ARG A 227 -17.37 6.43 7.28
CA ARG A 227 -16.76 5.11 7.40
C ARG A 227 -15.75 4.91 6.29
N ALA A 228 -14.46 4.94 6.62
CA ALA A 228 -13.38 4.90 5.63
C ALA A 228 -13.39 3.67 4.71
N HIS A 229 -13.83 2.51 5.21
CA HIS A 229 -13.86 1.27 4.44
C HIS A 229 -15.12 1.08 3.60
N GLY A 230 -16.11 1.95 3.77
CA GLY A 230 -17.36 1.91 3.02
C GLY A 230 -18.61 1.80 3.88
N SER A 231 -19.73 2.18 3.29
CA SER A 231 -21.05 2.18 3.93
C SER A 231 -22.16 2.07 2.87
N ASN A 232 -23.35 1.69 3.30
CA ASN A 232 -24.53 1.67 2.44
C ASN A 232 -25.20 3.05 2.29
N TYR A 233 -24.71 4.04 3.04
CA TYR A 233 -25.17 5.44 2.92
C TYR A 233 -24.30 6.21 1.92
N PRO A 234 -24.87 7.20 1.21
CA PRO A 234 -24.09 8.05 0.31
C PRO A 234 -22.88 8.69 1.01
N GLN A 235 -21.83 8.99 0.25
CA GLN A 235 -20.57 9.60 0.75
C GLN A 235 -19.94 8.83 1.93
N MET A 236 -20.17 7.54 2.03
CA MET A 236 -19.66 6.69 3.12
C MET A 236 -20.07 7.17 4.52
N LEU A 237 -21.23 7.79 4.66
CA LEU A 237 -21.73 8.24 5.97
C LEU A 237 -22.02 7.05 6.90
N GLN A 238 -21.91 7.27 8.20
CA GLN A 238 -22.20 6.26 9.22
C GLN A 238 -23.71 5.97 9.33
N ALA A 239 -24.55 6.96 9.03
CA ALA A 239 -26.01 6.89 9.10
C ALA A 239 -26.64 7.79 8.02
N ARG A 240 -27.97 7.80 7.93
CA ARG A 240 -28.69 8.77 7.10
C ARG A 240 -28.40 10.19 7.61
N VAL A 241 -28.29 11.16 6.68
CA VAL A 241 -27.91 12.54 6.98
C VAL A 241 -28.71 13.12 8.17
N THR A 242 -30.03 13.03 8.15
CA THR A 242 -30.86 13.58 9.22
C THR A 242 -30.55 12.94 10.58
N GLN A 243 -30.44 11.61 10.63
CA GLN A 243 -30.11 10.86 11.84
C GLN A 243 -28.71 11.21 12.33
N LEU A 244 -27.74 11.33 11.42
CA LEU A 244 -26.36 11.67 11.75
C LEU A 244 -26.26 13.07 12.35
N CYS A 245 -26.91 14.07 11.76
CA CYS A 245 -26.92 15.42 12.29
C CYS A 245 -27.61 15.48 13.66
N GLN A 246 -28.75 14.78 13.81
CA GLN A 246 -29.54 14.77 15.04
C GLN A 246 -28.86 14.00 16.19
N SER A 247 -27.85 13.20 15.94
CA SER A 247 -27.07 12.57 17.02
C SER A 247 -26.39 13.60 17.93
N CYS A 248 -26.10 14.80 17.41
CA CYS A 248 -25.52 15.91 18.15
C CYS A 248 -26.48 17.12 18.22
N HIS A 249 -27.19 17.41 17.15
CA HIS A 249 -28.12 18.55 17.03
C HIS A 249 -29.55 18.13 17.40
N GLN A 250 -29.76 17.74 18.65
CA GLN A 250 -31.07 17.26 19.13
C GLN A 250 -32.13 18.35 19.17
N GLN A 251 -31.73 19.61 19.33
CA GLN A 251 -32.63 20.75 19.38
C GLN A 251 -32.40 21.65 18.16
N GLY A 252 -33.02 21.31 17.03
CA GLY A 252 -33.06 22.18 15.86
C GLY A 252 -33.84 23.48 16.18
N ARG A 253 -33.18 24.63 16.07
CA ARG A 253 -33.79 25.95 16.28
C ARG A 253 -34.73 26.36 15.15
N HIS A 254 -35.15 25.46 14.26
CA HIS A 254 -36.02 25.77 13.13
C HIS A 254 -37.41 26.25 13.57
N GLN A 255 -37.82 25.90 14.78
CA GLN A 255 -39.08 26.37 15.37
C GLN A 255 -39.05 27.86 15.77
N THR A 256 -37.87 28.46 15.88
CA THR A 256 -37.68 29.85 16.36
C THR A 256 -37.28 30.80 15.23
N ILE A 257 -37.24 30.38 13.97
CA ILE A 257 -36.94 31.26 12.85
C ILE A 257 -38.23 31.96 12.43
N PRO A 258 -38.34 33.33 12.58
CA PRO A 258 -39.51 34.04 12.15
C PRO A 258 -39.82 33.84 10.67
N GLY A 259 -41.09 33.54 10.34
CA GLY A 259 -41.53 33.36 8.97
C GLY A 259 -41.31 31.97 8.38
N VAL A 260 -40.68 31.02 9.12
CA VAL A 260 -40.57 29.64 8.71
C VAL A 260 -41.53 28.80 9.53
N PRO A 261 -42.62 28.26 8.97
CA PRO A 261 -43.53 27.40 9.72
C PRO A 261 -42.77 26.17 10.20
N ALA A 262 -42.95 25.81 11.46
CA ALA A 262 -42.48 24.52 12.02
C ALA A 262 -43.32 23.38 11.42
N SER A 263 -43.14 23.11 10.12
CA SER A 263 -43.88 22.07 9.45
C SER A 263 -43.07 20.77 9.44
N ILE A 264 -43.77 19.63 9.55
CA ILE A 264 -43.21 18.29 9.39
C ILE A 264 -42.44 18.14 8.08
N TRP A 265 -42.77 18.95 7.06
CA TRP A 265 -42.10 18.96 5.76
C TRP A 265 -40.67 19.54 5.82
N GLN A 266 -40.37 20.43 6.75
CA GLN A 266 -39.02 20.95 6.97
C GLN A 266 -38.16 20.01 7.82
N GLY A 267 -38.76 19.39 8.84
CA GLY A 267 -38.07 18.45 9.71
C GLY A 267 -37.68 17.13 9.04
N ASN A 268 -38.35 16.78 7.95
CA ASN A 268 -38.11 15.53 7.21
C ASN A 268 -37.17 15.68 5.98
N LYS A 269 -36.70 16.89 5.69
CA LYS A 269 -35.73 17.13 4.62
C LYS A 269 -34.30 16.91 5.11
N ALA A 270 -33.40 16.51 4.19
CA ALA A 270 -32.00 16.40 4.53
C ALA A 270 -31.43 17.77 4.93
N CYS A 271 -30.74 17.82 6.06
CA CYS A 271 -30.14 19.05 6.60
C CYS A 271 -29.22 19.72 5.58
N LEU A 272 -28.53 18.92 4.77
CA LEU A 272 -27.63 19.39 3.72
C LEU A 272 -28.31 20.11 2.57
N ASN A 273 -29.65 20.10 2.47
CA ASN A 273 -30.35 20.90 1.46
C ASN A 273 -30.21 22.41 1.73
N CYS A 274 -29.98 22.78 2.99
CA CYS A 274 -29.77 24.18 3.40
C CYS A 274 -28.35 24.38 3.97
N HIS A 275 -27.82 23.42 4.74
CA HIS A 275 -26.51 23.48 5.39
C HIS A 275 -25.45 22.71 4.58
N MET A 276 -25.22 23.13 3.33
CA MET A 276 -24.40 22.34 2.39
C MET A 276 -22.89 22.51 2.58
N GLN A 277 -22.46 23.55 3.31
CA GLN A 277 -21.05 23.87 3.56
C GLN A 277 -20.55 23.26 4.89
N ILE A 278 -21.02 22.06 5.24
CA ILE A 278 -20.81 21.46 6.55
C ILE A 278 -19.32 21.18 6.87
N HIS A 279 -18.46 21.04 5.87
CA HIS A 279 -17.03 20.82 6.07
C HIS A 279 -16.25 22.11 6.39
N GLY A 280 -16.89 23.26 6.32
CA GLY A 280 -16.33 24.58 6.54
C GLY A 280 -16.72 25.55 5.45
N SER A 281 -16.78 26.82 5.79
CA SER A 281 -17.23 27.88 4.87
C SER A 281 -16.46 29.16 5.08
N ASN A 282 -16.19 29.88 3.98
CA ASN A 282 -15.72 31.25 3.96
C ASN A 282 -16.85 32.21 3.53
N HIS A 283 -18.07 31.71 3.41
CA HIS A 283 -19.21 32.47 2.96
C HIS A 283 -19.75 33.40 4.07
N PRO A 284 -20.21 34.62 3.74
CA PRO A 284 -20.74 35.58 4.73
C PRO A 284 -21.99 35.12 5.48
N SER A 285 -22.65 34.02 5.05
CA SER A 285 -23.79 33.45 5.76
C SER A 285 -23.45 32.95 7.18
N GLY A 286 -22.16 32.91 7.51
CA GLY A 286 -21.69 32.63 8.85
C GLY A 286 -21.71 31.17 9.24
N PRO A 287 -21.80 30.87 10.57
CA PRO A 287 -21.67 29.52 11.11
C PRO A 287 -22.86 28.60 10.82
N LEU A 288 -23.83 29.04 10.07
CA LEU A 288 -24.95 28.19 9.64
C LEU A 288 -24.61 27.32 8.45
N PHE A 289 -23.42 27.49 7.86
CA PHE A 289 -22.93 26.70 6.73
C PHE A 289 -23.90 26.67 5.53
N GLN A 290 -24.66 27.74 5.36
CA GLN A 290 -25.52 27.95 4.21
C GLN A 290 -24.72 28.48 3.02
N ARG A 291 -25.31 28.42 1.84
CA ARG A 291 -24.75 29.07 0.66
C ARG A 291 -24.78 30.57 0.75
#